data_cebcf8a8df3a0cc1cdf5f0bf255cdad6
#
_entry.id   cebcf8a8df3a0cc1cdf5f0bf255cdad6
#
_cell.length_a   1.000
_cell.length_b   1.000
_cell.length_c   1.000
_cell.angle_alpha   90.00
_cell.angle_beta   90.00
_cell.angle_gamma   90.00
#
_symmetry.space_group_name_H-M   'P 1'
#
loop_
_entity.id
_entity.type
_entity.pdbx_description
1 polymer ?
#
loop_
_entity_poly.entity_id
_entity_poly.type
_entity_poly.pdbx_seq_one_letter_code
_entity_poly.pdbx_strand_id
1 'polypeptide(L)'
;MDDFERDIESIMEKLRGDLDDFEYSRLLRLRDRLLMLHKRNMVKINHSVMELVCAKYLIKRGFRVEVEYTLNGVSCDIYAIKGLGTLIVEVETGFVPPEHALDPQRYLRARIASKIIRYSSYANKFCLATPPHYIMPIPKALLKPPRYRTEVEIETLKRLCDLYYTKPPITLEEVKNARLHSIYVIDVDEASVMEMDVEVYADRGLWDISALGRVMENL
;
A
#
# COMPACT_ATOMS: atom_id res chain seq x y z
N MET A 1 -13.19 -26.20 -0.22
CA MET A 1 -12.70 -24.88 -0.65
C MET A 1 -13.49 -23.85 0.12
N ASP A 2 -12.86 -23.05 0.93
CA ASP A 2 -13.50 -21.97 1.67
C ASP A 2 -13.70 -20.73 0.77
N ASP A 3 -14.36 -19.69 1.32
CA ASP A 3 -14.63 -18.46 0.55
C ASP A 3 -13.35 -17.75 0.10
N PHE A 4 -12.31 -17.73 0.94
CA PHE A 4 -11.02 -17.15 0.60
C PHE A 4 -10.36 -17.88 -0.58
N GLU A 5 -10.31 -19.22 -0.52
CA GLU A 5 -9.71 -20.04 -1.60
C GLU A 5 -10.48 -19.81 -2.91
N ARG A 6 -11.82 -19.77 -2.87
CA ARG A 6 -12.65 -19.53 -4.08
C ARG A 6 -12.38 -18.14 -4.68
N ASP A 7 -12.30 -17.10 -3.88
CA ASP A 7 -12.06 -15.73 -4.35
C ASP A 7 -10.65 -15.58 -4.92
N ILE A 8 -9.65 -16.23 -4.31
CA ILE A 8 -8.28 -16.28 -4.84
C ILE A 8 -8.24 -17.00 -6.19
N GLU A 9 -8.91 -18.14 -6.36
CA GLU A 9 -8.94 -18.82 -7.66
C GLU A 9 -9.66 -17.97 -8.72
N SER A 10 -10.74 -17.30 -8.37
CA SER A 10 -11.46 -16.40 -9.27
C SER A 10 -10.58 -15.24 -9.78
N ILE A 11 -9.81 -14.59 -8.89
CA ILE A 11 -8.89 -13.54 -9.35
C ILE A 11 -7.74 -14.12 -10.18
N MET A 12 -7.23 -15.32 -9.86
CA MET A 12 -6.17 -15.96 -10.62
C MET A 12 -6.60 -16.27 -12.06
N GLU A 13 -7.85 -16.66 -12.28
CA GLU A 13 -8.41 -16.86 -13.64
C GLU A 13 -8.40 -15.55 -14.44
N LYS A 14 -8.83 -14.44 -13.83
CA LYS A 14 -8.74 -13.10 -14.46
C LYS A 14 -7.30 -12.70 -14.80
N LEU A 15 -6.36 -13.02 -13.91
CA LEU A 15 -4.97 -12.60 -14.05
C LEU A 15 -4.20 -13.37 -15.13
N ARG A 16 -4.69 -14.56 -15.54
CA ARG A 16 -3.98 -15.41 -16.49
C ARG A 16 -3.85 -14.83 -17.90
N GLY A 17 -4.87 -14.09 -18.37
CA GLY A 17 -5.14 -13.84 -19.79
C GLY A 17 -4.02 -13.24 -20.65
N ASP A 18 -3.04 -12.54 -20.05
CA ASP A 18 -1.94 -11.86 -20.74
C ASP A 18 -0.56 -12.19 -20.16
N LEU A 19 -0.45 -13.30 -19.41
CA LEU A 19 0.79 -13.83 -18.87
C LEU A 19 1.28 -15.01 -19.71
N ASP A 20 2.60 -15.07 -19.96
CA ASP A 20 3.22 -16.30 -20.45
C ASP A 20 3.30 -17.38 -19.34
N ASP A 21 3.67 -18.61 -19.71
CA ASP A 21 3.70 -19.73 -18.76
C ASP A 21 4.73 -19.52 -17.63
N PHE A 22 5.84 -18.84 -17.92
CA PHE A 22 6.86 -18.54 -16.91
C PHE A 22 6.36 -17.46 -15.93
N GLU A 23 5.78 -16.38 -16.41
CA GLU A 23 5.17 -15.32 -15.61
C GLU A 23 4.04 -15.88 -14.74
N TYR A 24 3.16 -16.69 -15.33
CA TYR A 24 2.07 -17.32 -14.60
C TYR A 24 2.55 -18.29 -13.52
N SER A 25 3.59 -19.10 -13.81
CA SER A 25 4.19 -19.98 -12.79
C SER A 25 4.71 -19.21 -11.56
N ARG A 26 5.21 -18.01 -11.78
CA ARG A 26 5.64 -17.11 -10.68
C ARG A 26 4.45 -16.60 -9.87
N LEU A 27 3.36 -16.22 -10.54
CA LEU A 27 2.15 -15.77 -9.86
C LEU A 27 1.49 -16.91 -9.07
N LEU A 28 1.48 -18.14 -9.59
CA LEU A 28 0.99 -19.32 -8.87
C LEU A 28 1.71 -19.55 -7.54
N ARG A 29 3.03 -19.35 -7.48
CA ARG A 29 3.79 -19.48 -6.23
C ARG A 29 3.36 -18.45 -5.19
N LEU A 30 3.02 -17.22 -5.61
CA LEU A 30 2.53 -16.17 -4.71
C LEU A 30 1.13 -16.52 -4.20
N ARG A 31 0.24 -17.02 -5.06
CA ARG A 31 -1.06 -17.57 -4.68
C ARG A 31 -0.91 -18.66 -3.61
N ASP A 32 -0.06 -19.65 -3.84
CA ASP A 32 0.14 -20.76 -2.91
C ASP A 32 0.64 -20.27 -1.55
N ARG A 33 1.52 -19.25 -1.55
CA ARG A 33 1.97 -18.61 -0.32
C ARG A 33 0.81 -17.95 0.45
N LEU A 34 -0.05 -17.18 -0.25
CA LEU A 34 -1.21 -16.53 0.38
C LEU A 34 -2.21 -17.56 0.94
N LEU A 35 -2.48 -18.64 0.20
CA LEU A 35 -3.32 -19.73 0.70
C LEU A 35 -2.73 -20.40 1.95
N MET A 36 -1.42 -20.61 1.99
CA MET A 36 -0.75 -21.15 3.18
C MET A 36 -0.86 -20.17 4.37
N LEU A 37 -0.70 -18.86 4.15
CA LEU A 37 -0.80 -17.84 5.20
C LEU A 37 -2.24 -17.67 5.69
N HIS A 38 -3.22 -17.80 4.79
CA HIS A 38 -4.64 -17.79 5.15
C HIS A 38 -4.99 -18.90 6.15
N LYS A 39 -4.51 -20.13 5.93
CA LYS A 39 -4.69 -21.25 6.86
C LYS A 39 -4.12 -20.99 8.26
N ARG A 40 -3.23 -20.00 8.40
CA ARG A 40 -2.65 -19.53 9.65
C ARG A 40 -3.33 -18.26 10.18
N ASN A 41 -4.40 -17.77 9.55
CA ASN A 41 -5.11 -16.52 9.85
C ASN A 41 -4.20 -15.27 9.79
N MET A 42 -3.21 -15.27 8.90
CA MET A 42 -2.23 -14.17 8.80
C MET A 42 -2.59 -13.14 7.73
N VAL A 43 -3.49 -13.47 6.79
CA VAL A 43 -3.86 -12.59 5.67
C VAL A 43 -5.36 -12.43 5.54
N LYS A 44 -5.79 -11.35 4.88
CA LYS A 44 -7.19 -11.03 4.61
C LYS A 44 -7.44 -10.94 3.11
N ILE A 45 -8.62 -11.39 2.65
CA ILE A 45 -8.95 -11.48 1.23
C ILE A 45 -8.78 -10.15 0.49
N ASN A 46 -9.25 -9.04 1.04
CA ASN A 46 -9.16 -7.72 0.40
C ASN A 46 -7.72 -7.28 0.12
N HIS A 47 -6.76 -7.61 0.99
CA HIS A 47 -5.34 -7.38 0.74
C HIS A 47 -4.79 -8.36 -0.28
N SER A 48 -5.05 -9.65 -0.09
CA SER A 48 -4.46 -10.72 -0.91
C SER A 48 -4.83 -10.61 -2.40
N VAL A 49 -6.07 -10.23 -2.74
CA VAL A 49 -6.45 -10.00 -4.15
C VAL A 49 -5.71 -8.80 -4.75
N MET A 50 -5.55 -7.72 -4.00
CA MET A 50 -4.79 -6.56 -4.45
C MET A 50 -3.30 -6.86 -4.60
N GLU A 51 -2.72 -7.66 -3.68
CA GLU A 51 -1.34 -8.11 -3.78
C GLU A 51 -1.10 -8.94 -5.06
N LEU A 52 -2.02 -9.84 -5.43
CA LEU A 52 -1.91 -10.64 -6.66
C LEU A 52 -2.02 -9.77 -7.93
N VAL A 53 -2.95 -8.81 -7.98
CA VAL A 53 -3.06 -7.86 -9.09
C VAL A 53 -1.77 -7.03 -9.23
N CYS A 54 -1.26 -6.51 -8.13
CA CYS A 54 -0.01 -5.76 -8.10
C CYS A 54 1.20 -6.64 -8.48
N ALA A 55 1.25 -7.87 -7.99
CA ALA A 55 2.31 -8.82 -8.31
C ALA A 55 2.36 -9.13 -9.82
N LYS A 56 1.20 -9.38 -10.45
CA LYS A 56 1.11 -9.53 -11.92
C LYS A 56 1.71 -8.32 -12.63
N TYR A 57 1.29 -7.11 -12.25
CA TYR A 57 1.79 -5.86 -12.82
C TYR A 57 3.32 -5.75 -12.74
N LEU A 58 3.91 -6.12 -11.60
CA LEU A 58 5.36 -6.08 -11.38
C LEU A 58 6.09 -7.21 -12.12
N ILE A 59 5.53 -8.44 -12.14
CA ILE A 59 6.09 -9.59 -12.89
C ILE A 59 6.21 -9.25 -14.37
N LYS A 60 5.17 -8.69 -15.00
CA LYS A 60 5.19 -8.24 -16.40
C LYS A 60 6.24 -7.16 -16.68
N ARG A 61 6.68 -6.42 -15.67
CA ARG A 61 7.76 -5.44 -15.74
C ARG A 61 9.15 -6.02 -15.44
N GLY A 62 9.22 -7.35 -15.29
CA GLY A 62 10.48 -8.07 -15.07
C GLY A 62 10.98 -8.06 -13.63
N PHE A 63 10.13 -7.75 -12.65
CA PHE A 63 10.47 -7.90 -11.24
C PHE A 63 10.34 -9.36 -10.79
N ARG A 64 11.22 -9.79 -9.90
CA ARG A 64 10.97 -10.93 -9.00
C ARG A 64 10.17 -10.41 -7.82
N VAL A 65 9.02 -11.01 -7.54
CA VAL A 65 8.06 -10.55 -6.54
C VAL A 65 7.90 -11.59 -5.45
N GLU A 66 7.80 -11.12 -4.22
CA GLU A 66 7.41 -11.89 -3.03
C GLU A 66 6.25 -11.15 -2.33
N VAL A 67 5.29 -11.90 -1.77
CA VAL A 67 4.18 -11.34 -0.98
C VAL A 67 4.36 -11.72 0.49
N GLU A 68 3.87 -10.87 1.40
CA GLU A 68 3.98 -11.05 2.85
C GLU A 68 5.43 -11.40 3.24
N TYR A 69 6.36 -10.59 2.77
CA TYR A 69 7.78 -10.85 2.90
C TYR A 69 8.36 -10.20 4.15
N THR A 70 9.15 -10.96 4.92
CA THR A 70 9.77 -10.46 6.16
C THR A 70 11.20 -9.98 5.89
N LEU A 71 11.45 -8.69 6.16
CA LEU A 71 12.75 -8.02 6.10
C LEU A 71 13.15 -7.60 7.51
N ASN A 72 14.24 -8.14 8.05
CA ASN A 72 14.78 -7.75 9.36
C ASN A 72 13.72 -7.71 10.48
N GLY A 73 12.77 -8.66 10.47
CA GLY A 73 11.70 -8.75 11.46
C GLY A 73 10.47 -7.86 11.17
N VAL A 74 10.46 -7.12 10.06
CA VAL A 74 9.31 -6.34 9.59
C VAL A 74 8.71 -7.03 8.37
N SER A 75 7.40 -7.34 8.40
CA SER A 75 6.69 -7.90 7.24
C SER A 75 6.19 -6.76 6.35
N CYS A 76 6.34 -6.92 5.04
CA CYS A 76 5.76 -6.02 4.05
C CYS A 76 4.83 -6.79 3.10
N ASP A 77 3.79 -6.12 2.61
CA ASP A 77 2.77 -6.75 1.76
C ASP A 77 3.41 -7.27 0.47
N ILE A 78 4.20 -6.46 -0.22
CA ILE A 78 4.91 -6.86 -1.45
C ILE A 78 6.37 -6.38 -1.40
N TYR A 79 7.28 -7.31 -1.67
CA TYR A 79 8.69 -7.03 -1.91
C TYR A 79 9.09 -7.44 -3.32
N ALA A 80 9.70 -6.55 -4.07
CA ALA A 80 10.06 -6.80 -5.46
C ALA A 80 11.49 -6.39 -5.78
N ILE A 81 12.16 -7.19 -6.64
CA ILE A 81 13.56 -7.00 -7.02
C ILE A 81 13.68 -6.98 -8.55
N LYS A 82 14.42 -6.01 -9.08
CA LYS A 82 14.80 -5.96 -10.50
C LYS A 82 16.24 -5.47 -10.63
N GLY A 83 17.13 -6.34 -11.13
CA GLY A 83 18.56 -6.09 -11.11
C GLY A 83 19.06 -5.91 -9.66
N LEU A 84 19.69 -4.77 -9.40
CA LEU A 84 20.14 -4.38 -8.05
C LEU A 84 19.10 -3.52 -7.31
N GLY A 85 18.00 -3.15 -7.96
CA GLY A 85 16.94 -2.31 -7.38
C GLY A 85 15.90 -3.11 -6.61
N THR A 86 15.48 -2.55 -5.48
CA THR A 86 14.44 -3.12 -4.61
C THR A 86 13.25 -2.17 -4.49
N LEU A 87 12.06 -2.73 -4.36
CA LEU A 87 10.80 -2.02 -4.21
C LEU A 87 9.98 -2.68 -3.11
N ILE A 88 9.42 -1.86 -2.22
CA ILE A 88 8.35 -2.28 -1.30
C ILE A 88 7.05 -1.58 -1.74
N VAL A 89 5.96 -2.35 -1.78
CA VAL A 89 4.59 -1.82 -1.93
C VAL A 89 3.76 -2.26 -0.73
N GLU A 90 3.14 -1.30 -0.07
CA GLU A 90 2.22 -1.53 1.05
C GLU A 90 0.79 -1.22 0.62
N VAL A 91 -0.12 -2.16 0.82
CA VAL A 91 -1.54 -2.04 0.46
C VAL A 91 -2.32 -1.36 1.58
N GLU A 92 -3.15 -0.39 1.22
CA GLU A 92 -4.06 0.32 2.11
C GLU A 92 -5.48 0.38 1.57
N THR A 93 -6.42 -0.21 2.32
CA THR A 93 -7.84 -0.31 1.94
C THR A 93 -8.75 0.68 2.67
N GLY A 94 -8.20 1.49 3.57
CA GLY A 94 -8.98 2.43 4.39
C GLY A 94 -9.73 1.78 5.56
N PHE A 95 -9.40 0.54 5.91
CA PHE A 95 -10.01 -0.13 7.06
C PHE A 95 -9.65 0.57 8.38
N VAL A 96 -10.68 0.88 9.17
CA VAL A 96 -10.56 1.45 10.53
C VAL A 96 -11.03 0.41 11.54
N PRO A 97 -10.17 -0.03 12.47
CA PRO A 97 -10.58 -0.93 13.54
C PRO A 97 -11.64 -0.27 14.45
N PRO A 98 -12.54 -1.06 15.08
CA PRO A 98 -13.60 -0.53 15.93
C PRO A 98 -13.12 0.39 17.08
N GLU A 99 -11.96 0.12 17.65
CA GLU A 99 -11.33 0.94 18.71
C GLU A 99 -10.99 2.36 18.27
N HIS A 100 -10.94 2.63 16.96
CA HIS A 100 -10.67 3.95 16.36
C HIS A 100 -11.88 4.56 15.65
N ALA A 101 -13.10 4.05 15.95
CA ALA A 101 -14.32 4.53 15.34
C ALA A 101 -14.64 6.00 15.66
N LEU A 102 -14.12 6.54 16.76
CA LEU A 102 -14.32 7.94 17.19
C LEU A 102 -13.28 8.92 16.60
N ASP A 103 -12.18 8.42 16.06
CA ASP A 103 -11.11 9.25 15.48
C ASP A 103 -10.54 8.67 14.16
N PRO A 104 -11.40 8.21 13.24
CA PRO A 104 -10.99 7.41 12.08
C PRO A 104 -10.00 8.14 11.17
N GLN A 105 -10.19 9.42 10.91
CA GLN A 105 -9.31 10.21 10.05
C GLN A 105 -7.91 10.40 10.66
N ARG A 106 -7.84 10.61 11.95
CA ARG A 106 -6.58 10.76 12.66
C ARG A 106 -5.81 9.45 12.68
N TYR A 107 -6.51 8.34 12.94
CA TYR A 107 -5.94 7.00 12.90
C TYR A 107 -5.40 6.68 11.50
N LEU A 108 -6.20 6.87 10.44
CA LEU A 108 -5.77 6.60 9.06
C LEU A 108 -4.56 7.44 8.66
N ARG A 109 -4.52 8.72 9.02
CA ARG A 109 -3.34 9.58 8.77
C ARG A 109 -2.09 9.08 9.48
N ALA A 110 -2.20 8.66 10.73
CA ALA A 110 -1.08 8.09 11.49
C ALA A 110 -0.63 6.75 10.89
N ARG A 111 -1.57 5.89 10.48
CA ARG A 111 -1.30 4.61 9.83
C ARG A 111 -0.52 4.79 8.53
N ILE A 112 -0.99 5.66 7.65
CA ILE A 112 -0.31 5.98 6.38
C ILE A 112 1.09 6.55 6.66
N ALA A 113 1.21 7.53 7.57
CA ALA A 113 2.50 8.11 7.93
C ALA A 113 3.46 7.04 8.46
N SER A 114 3.00 6.18 9.38
CA SER A 114 3.82 5.12 9.97
C SER A 114 4.31 4.11 8.93
N LYS A 115 3.48 3.72 7.96
CA LYS A 115 3.90 2.84 6.87
C LYS A 115 5.00 3.48 6.02
N ILE A 116 4.79 4.71 5.56
CA ILE A 116 5.80 5.43 4.76
C ILE A 116 7.13 5.53 5.52
N ILE A 117 7.08 5.92 6.80
CA ILE A 117 8.28 6.15 7.61
C ILE A 117 9.04 4.85 7.87
N ARG A 118 8.33 3.78 8.26
CA ARG A 118 8.96 2.51 8.62
C ARG A 118 9.54 1.76 7.44
N TYR A 119 8.81 1.69 6.33
CA TYR A 119 9.19 0.80 5.23
C TYR A 119 10.11 1.45 4.20
N SER A 120 10.09 2.78 4.07
CA SER A 120 10.86 3.45 3.02
C SER A 120 12.38 3.34 3.12
N SER A 121 12.92 2.96 4.28
CA SER A 121 14.34 2.72 4.47
C SER A 121 14.80 1.32 4.05
N TYR A 122 13.88 0.37 3.87
CA TYR A 122 14.20 -1.04 3.59
C TYR A 122 14.30 -1.37 2.09
N ALA A 123 14.00 -0.41 1.21
CA ALA A 123 14.10 -0.59 -0.23
C ALA A 123 14.55 0.69 -0.94
N ASN A 124 15.03 0.55 -2.19
CA ASN A 124 15.38 1.70 -3.01
C ASN A 124 14.16 2.56 -3.36
N LYS A 125 13.00 1.92 -3.56
CA LYS A 125 11.71 2.57 -3.76
C LYS A 125 10.68 2.05 -2.78
N PHE A 126 9.82 2.94 -2.31
CA PHE A 126 8.67 2.63 -1.50
C PHE A 126 7.42 3.23 -2.13
N CYS A 127 6.37 2.43 -2.30
CA CYS A 127 5.09 2.82 -2.85
C CYS A 127 3.95 2.42 -1.90
N LEU A 128 2.87 3.17 -1.93
CA LEU A 128 1.60 2.77 -1.34
C LEU A 128 0.65 2.32 -2.45
N ALA A 129 -0.16 1.33 -2.16
CA ALA A 129 -1.19 0.84 -3.06
C ALA A 129 -2.58 1.00 -2.44
N THR A 130 -3.58 1.38 -3.24
CA THR A 130 -4.93 1.68 -2.78
C THR A 130 -5.97 1.29 -3.82
N PRO A 131 -7.20 0.89 -3.44
CA PRO A 131 -8.28 0.74 -4.40
C PRO A 131 -8.77 2.10 -4.92
N PRO A 132 -9.44 2.16 -6.10
CA PRO A 132 -9.86 3.42 -6.72
C PRO A 132 -10.82 4.26 -5.87
N HIS A 133 -11.62 3.63 -5.03
CA HIS A 133 -12.67 4.26 -4.20
C HIS A 133 -12.18 4.78 -2.85
N TYR A 134 -10.90 4.59 -2.51
CA TYR A 134 -10.32 5.07 -1.25
C TYR A 134 -9.20 6.07 -1.50
N ILE A 135 -9.36 7.29 -0.99
CA ILE A 135 -8.35 8.33 -1.04
C ILE A 135 -7.58 8.35 0.28
N MET A 136 -6.30 8.01 0.21
CA MET A 136 -5.43 7.95 1.39
C MET A 136 -5.16 9.36 1.94
N PRO A 137 -5.36 9.60 3.25
CA PRO A 137 -5.08 10.89 3.89
C PRO A 137 -3.57 11.07 4.17
N ILE A 138 -2.76 11.16 3.11
CA ILE A 138 -1.30 11.31 3.20
C ILE A 138 -0.95 12.67 3.83
N PRO A 139 -0.16 12.73 4.90
CA PRO A 139 0.30 14.00 5.47
C PRO A 139 1.11 14.81 4.46
N LYS A 140 0.78 16.10 4.28
CA LYS A 140 1.43 16.97 3.28
C LYS A 140 2.96 17.00 3.37
N ALA A 141 3.52 16.90 4.57
CA ALA A 141 4.97 16.84 4.75
C ALA A 141 5.62 15.60 4.12
N LEU A 142 4.89 14.48 3.96
CA LEU A 142 5.39 13.26 3.33
C LEU A 142 5.27 13.29 1.79
N LEU A 143 4.51 14.23 1.22
CA LEU A 143 4.50 14.50 -0.21
C LEU A 143 5.80 15.20 -0.66
N LYS A 144 6.44 15.94 0.26
CA LYS A 144 7.70 16.64 -0.02
C LYS A 144 8.91 15.70 0.01
N PRO A 145 9.91 15.91 -0.87
CA PRO A 145 11.22 15.29 -0.68
C PRO A 145 11.80 15.58 0.72
N PRO A 146 12.54 14.65 1.34
CA PRO A 146 13.07 14.79 2.69
C PRO A 146 13.77 16.11 2.99
N ARG A 147 14.60 16.60 2.05
CA ARG A 147 15.38 17.85 2.18
C ARG A 147 14.56 19.13 2.32
N TYR A 148 13.26 19.08 1.99
CA TYR A 148 12.35 20.24 2.06
C TYR A 148 11.41 20.19 3.26
N ARG A 149 11.54 19.19 4.15
CA ARG A 149 10.76 19.12 5.39
C ARG A 149 11.39 20.00 6.44
N THR A 150 10.56 20.81 7.09
CA THR A 150 10.98 21.62 8.25
C THR A 150 11.04 20.76 9.51
N GLU A 151 11.77 21.19 10.52
CA GLU A 151 11.84 20.51 11.82
C GLU A 151 10.44 20.40 12.47
N VAL A 152 9.62 21.45 12.34
CA VAL A 152 8.23 21.45 12.86
C VAL A 152 7.38 20.37 12.17
N GLU A 153 7.52 20.18 10.86
CA GLU A 153 6.83 19.12 10.12
C GLU A 153 7.30 17.73 10.59
N ILE A 154 8.60 17.55 10.79
CA ILE A 154 9.20 16.28 11.25
C ILE A 154 8.68 15.93 12.65
N GLU A 155 8.71 16.87 13.60
CA GLU A 155 8.18 16.67 14.95
C GLU A 155 6.67 16.40 14.94
N THR A 156 5.92 17.10 14.08
CA THR A 156 4.47 16.90 13.95
C THR A 156 4.14 15.50 13.45
N LEU A 157 4.88 15.00 12.44
CA LEU A 157 4.75 13.62 11.95
C LEU A 157 5.10 12.60 13.03
N LYS A 158 6.20 12.83 13.76
CA LYS A 158 6.61 11.97 14.88
C LYS A 158 5.52 11.87 15.93
N ARG A 159 4.98 13.01 16.39
CA ARG A 159 3.87 13.04 17.35
C ARG A 159 2.61 12.35 16.85
N LEU A 160 2.29 12.51 15.55
CA LEU A 160 1.15 11.82 14.94
C LEU A 160 1.33 10.30 15.00
N CYS A 161 2.51 9.80 14.66
CA CYS A 161 2.80 8.36 14.69
C CYS A 161 2.80 7.80 16.12
N ASP A 162 3.36 8.52 17.08
CA ASP A 162 3.44 8.10 18.47
C ASP A 162 2.08 7.92 19.16
N LEU A 163 1.00 8.48 18.61
CA LEU A 163 -0.35 8.27 19.15
C LEU A 163 -0.81 6.81 19.06
N TYR A 164 -0.32 6.06 18.05
CA TYR A 164 -0.83 4.72 17.74
C TYR A 164 0.28 3.68 17.54
N TYR A 165 1.53 4.10 17.30
CA TYR A 165 2.63 3.22 16.90
C TYR A 165 3.87 3.40 17.77
N THR A 166 3.82 2.82 18.96
CA THR A 166 4.85 2.98 20.00
C THR A 166 5.80 1.78 20.13
N LYS A 167 5.49 0.64 19.48
CA LYS A 167 6.27 -0.60 19.61
C LYS A 167 6.51 -1.28 18.25
N PRO A 168 7.71 -1.16 17.69
CA PRO A 168 8.82 -0.25 18.09
C PRO A 168 8.45 1.21 17.82
N PRO A 169 9.03 2.17 18.57
CA PRO A 169 8.80 3.58 18.31
C PRO A 169 9.47 4.02 17.01
N ILE A 170 8.86 4.95 16.31
CA ILE A 170 9.45 5.61 15.13
C ILE A 170 10.46 6.65 15.61
N THR A 171 11.63 6.72 15.01
CA THR A 171 12.66 7.69 15.34
C THR A 171 12.51 8.97 14.50
N LEU A 172 13.06 10.11 14.98
CA LEU A 172 13.09 11.36 14.21
C LEU A 172 13.92 11.20 12.91
N GLU A 173 14.96 10.38 12.93
CA GLU A 173 15.79 10.08 11.77
C GLU A 173 14.99 9.36 10.67
N GLU A 174 14.19 8.36 11.04
CA GLU A 174 13.29 7.68 10.11
C GLU A 174 12.27 8.66 9.50
N VAL A 175 11.66 9.54 10.31
CA VAL A 175 10.75 10.58 9.82
C VAL A 175 11.44 11.53 8.85
N LYS A 176 12.65 11.98 9.17
CA LYS A 176 13.43 12.90 8.35
C LYS A 176 13.76 12.29 6.98
N ASN A 177 14.09 11.00 6.93
CA ASN A 177 14.56 10.32 5.73
C ASN A 177 13.46 9.58 4.95
N ALA A 178 12.25 9.50 5.49
CA ALA A 178 11.13 8.79 4.87
C ALA A 178 10.83 9.28 3.45
N ARG A 179 10.55 8.36 2.51
CA ARG A 179 10.28 8.67 1.10
C ARG A 179 9.08 7.91 0.60
N LEU A 180 8.19 8.59 -0.09
CA LEU A 180 7.13 7.99 -0.89
C LEU A 180 7.42 8.28 -2.36
N HIS A 181 7.51 7.24 -3.20
CA HIS A 181 7.96 7.40 -4.59
C HIS A 181 6.81 7.45 -5.58
N SER A 182 5.80 6.62 -5.40
CA SER A 182 4.58 6.62 -6.21
C SER A 182 3.42 5.97 -5.47
N ILE A 183 2.23 6.14 -6.03
CA ILE A 183 1.00 5.49 -5.57
C ILE A 183 0.54 4.53 -6.67
N TYR A 184 0.18 3.30 -6.27
CA TYR A 184 -0.45 2.32 -7.14
C TYR A 184 -1.95 2.29 -6.86
N VAL A 185 -2.76 2.73 -7.83
CA VAL A 185 -4.21 2.55 -7.78
C VAL A 185 -4.52 1.20 -8.40
N ILE A 186 -5.02 0.28 -7.57
CA ILE A 186 -5.27 -1.12 -7.94
C ILE A 186 -6.77 -1.33 -8.12
N ASP A 187 -7.18 -1.55 -9.36
CA ASP A 187 -8.54 -1.93 -9.71
C ASP A 187 -8.62 -3.46 -9.81
N VAL A 188 -9.31 -4.07 -8.84
CA VAL A 188 -9.49 -5.53 -8.77
C VAL A 188 -10.48 -6.02 -9.82
N ASP A 189 -11.51 -5.20 -10.14
CA ASP A 189 -12.52 -5.56 -11.12
C ASP A 189 -11.93 -5.62 -12.53
N GLU A 190 -11.07 -4.65 -12.87
CA GLU A 190 -10.36 -4.60 -14.15
C GLU A 190 -9.00 -5.35 -14.11
N ALA A 191 -8.63 -5.93 -12.97
CA ALA A 191 -7.34 -6.60 -12.75
C ALA A 191 -6.14 -5.75 -13.20
N SER A 192 -6.19 -4.44 -12.94
CA SER A 192 -5.25 -3.44 -13.44
C SER A 192 -4.60 -2.62 -12.34
N VAL A 193 -3.43 -2.04 -12.66
CA VAL A 193 -2.68 -1.12 -11.77
C VAL A 193 -2.34 0.14 -12.54
N MET A 194 -2.70 1.28 -11.98
CA MET A 194 -2.27 2.59 -12.44
C MET A 194 -1.23 3.16 -11.48
N GLU A 195 0.01 3.33 -11.94
CA GLU A 195 1.04 4.04 -11.18
C GLU A 195 0.86 5.53 -11.33
N MET A 196 0.79 6.25 -10.21
CA MET A 196 0.61 7.70 -10.17
C MET A 196 1.74 8.36 -9.40
N ASP A 197 2.11 9.56 -9.86
CA ASP A 197 2.93 10.48 -9.07
C ASP A 197 2.20 10.86 -7.77
N VAL A 198 2.97 11.07 -6.70
CA VAL A 198 2.44 11.34 -5.36
C VAL A 198 1.71 12.66 -5.29
N GLU A 199 2.20 13.71 -5.98
CA GLU A 199 1.58 15.04 -6.01
C GLU A 199 0.28 14.98 -6.82
N VAL A 200 0.30 14.32 -7.99
CA VAL A 200 -0.89 14.11 -8.83
C VAL A 200 -1.99 13.36 -8.10
N TYR A 201 -1.60 12.32 -7.32
CA TYR A 201 -2.56 11.59 -6.50
C TYR A 201 -3.18 12.47 -5.39
N ALA A 202 -2.36 13.27 -4.70
CA ALA A 202 -2.83 14.16 -3.65
C ALA A 202 -3.79 15.24 -4.18
N ASP A 203 -3.53 15.79 -5.36
CA ASP A 203 -4.40 16.77 -6.01
C ASP A 203 -5.75 16.16 -6.42
N ARG A 204 -5.77 14.90 -6.89
CA ARG A 204 -7.01 14.19 -7.21
C ARG A 204 -7.97 14.12 -6.02
N GLY A 205 -7.46 13.86 -4.82
CA GLY A 205 -8.25 13.87 -3.59
C GLY A 205 -8.92 15.21 -3.29
N LEU A 206 -8.30 16.32 -3.68
CA LEU A 206 -8.88 17.65 -3.53
C LEU A 206 -10.03 17.91 -4.53
N TRP A 207 -9.94 17.38 -5.75
CA TRP A 207 -10.99 17.51 -6.77
C TRP A 207 -12.25 16.74 -6.39
N ASP A 208 -12.12 15.52 -5.88
CA ASP A 208 -13.26 14.68 -5.47
C ASP A 208 -14.02 15.32 -4.28
N ILE A 209 -13.33 15.90 -3.33
CA ILE A 209 -13.94 16.63 -2.20
C ILE A 209 -14.66 17.89 -2.69
N SER A 210 -14.09 18.63 -3.64
CA SER A 210 -14.70 19.84 -4.19
C SER A 210 -15.91 19.54 -5.08
N ALA A 211 -15.94 18.38 -5.74
CA ALA A 211 -17.09 17.91 -6.53
C ALA A 211 -18.25 17.52 -5.61
N LEU A 212 -17.99 16.83 -4.49
CA LEU A 212 -19.01 16.52 -3.48
C LEU A 212 -19.60 17.76 -2.83
N GLY A 213 -18.78 18.77 -2.52
CA GLY A 213 -19.25 20.07 -1.98
C GLY A 213 -20.23 20.77 -2.92
N ARG A 214 -19.96 20.79 -4.23
CA ARG A 214 -20.84 21.41 -5.25
C ARG A 214 -22.16 20.65 -5.45
N VAL A 215 -22.20 19.35 -5.22
CA VAL A 215 -23.44 18.56 -5.27
C VAL A 215 -24.33 18.86 -4.07
N MET A 216 -23.73 19.10 -2.88
CA MET A 216 -24.47 19.42 -1.65
C MET A 216 -25.02 20.87 -1.64
N GLU A 217 -24.42 21.80 -2.39
CA GLU A 217 -24.94 23.17 -2.55
C GLU A 217 -26.12 23.27 -3.52
N ASN A 218 -26.38 22.22 -4.31
CA ASN A 218 -27.48 22.16 -5.31
C ASN A 218 -28.63 21.21 -4.91
N LEU A 219 -28.65 20.71 -3.69
CA LEU A 219 -29.75 19.93 -3.06
C LEU A 219 -30.42 20.75 -1.95
#